data_bb97dc6e1ffe32e6c078093f8ef01935
#
_entry.id   bb97dc6e1ffe32e6c078093f8ef01935
#
_cell.length_a   1.000
_cell.length_b   1.000
_cell.length_c   1.000
_cell.angle_alpha   90.00
_cell.angle_beta   90.00
_cell.angle_gamma   90.00
#
_symmetry.space_group_name_H-M   'P 1'
#
loop_
_entity.id
_entity.type
_entity.pdbx_description
1 polymer ?
#
loop_
_entity_poly.entity_id
_entity_poly.type
_entity_poly.pdbx_seq_one_letter_code
_entity_poly.pdbx_strand_id
1 'polypeptide(L)'
;HMGTEKAQDIYLAIEKYLIANGVEIFFGYECSNIILNGKKCEGIYVSNNNGVEMEIRADDTIIATGRRGAEWLEKICGEHDIAHLPGTVDIGVRVEVRNEVIEKVNDVLYESKLIGYPRPFKNKVRTFCQNPGGFVSQENYDNNLAVVNGHSYKELKSDNTNLAILCSHNFSYPFNQPIAYAQKVGELTNMLGTGHILVQRFGDILDGKRTWEKELSQSNLKPTLPDAVAGDITAAMPYRAMTNIINFIQAVDHVAPGFASYETLLYSPELKFYSNRVKMDEHFNTNVEGLHCLGDSSGWTRGLMMASVMGVLMGREIY
;
A
#
# COMPACT_ATOMS: atom_id res chain seq x y z
N HIS A 1 -19.70 -4.10 -4.07
CA HIS A 1 -18.67 -5.02 -3.58
C HIS A 1 -19.15 -6.45 -3.81
N MET A 2 -18.38 -7.25 -4.53
CA MET A 2 -18.81 -8.62 -4.91
C MET A 2 -18.48 -9.71 -3.89
N GLY A 3 -17.65 -9.41 -2.91
CA GLY A 3 -17.14 -10.39 -1.96
C GLY A 3 -15.96 -11.22 -2.50
N THR A 4 -15.14 -11.74 -1.60
CA THR A 4 -13.91 -12.48 -1.95
C THR A 4 -14.24 -13.82 -2.60
N GLU A 5 -15.32 -14.48 -2.18
CA GLU A 5 -15.75 -15.78 -2.67
C GLU A 5 -16.11 -15.74 -4.17
N LYS A 6 -16.89 -14.71 -4.57
CA LYS A 6 -17.26 -14.51 -5.98
C LYS A 6 -16.08 -14.13 -6.87
N ALA A 7 -15.09 -13.42 -6.31
CA ALA A 7 -13.88 -13.09 -7.06
C ALA A 7 -13.11 -14.33 -7.49
N GLN A 8 -13.00 -15.34 -6.62
CA GLN A 8 -12.36 -16.62 -6.94
C GLN A 8 -13.06 -17.34 -8.10
N ASP A 9 -14.39 -17.42 -8.05
CA ASP A 9 -15.17 -18.08 -9.11
C ASP A 9 -14.99 -17.39 -10.46
N ILE A 10 -14.96 -16.04 -10.46
CA ILE A 10 -14.76 -15.25 -11.67
C ILE A 10 -13.37 -15.49 -12.26
N TYR A 11 -12.32 -15.45 -11.45
CA TYR A 11 -10.95 -15.67 -11.93
C TYR A 11 -10.76 -17.08 -12.47
N LEU A 12 -11.31 -18.11 -11.83
CA LEU A 12 -11.30 -19.48 -12.33
C LEU A 12 -12.06 -19.63 -13.66
N ALA A 13 -13.17 -18.91 -13.83
CA ALA A 13 -13.89 -18.90 -15.09
C ALA A 13 -13.09 -18.23 -16.22
N ILE A 14 -12.41 -17.11 -15.92
CA ILE A 14 -11.52 -16.43 -16.87
C ILE A 14 -10.36 -17.34 -17.28
N GLU A 15 -9.69 -17.99 -16.32
CA GLU A 15 -8.59 -18.92 -16.57
C GLU A 15 -9.02 -20.05 -17.52
N LYS A 16 -10.14 -20.72 -17.23
CA LYS A 16 -10.70 -21.76 -18.08
C LYS A 16 -11.02 -21.27 -19.49
N TYR A 17 -11.58 -20.06 -19.60
CA TYR A 17 -11.87 -19.44 -20.89
C TYR A 17 -10.61 -19.18 -21.70
N LEU A 18 -9.57 -18.64 -21.08
CA LEU A 18 -8.28 -18.35 -21.73
C LEU A 18 -7.63 -19.63 -22.26
N ILE A 19 -7.55 -20.68 -21.43
CA ILE A 19 -6.99 -21.98 -21.82
C ILE A 19 -7.79 -22.59 -22.98
N ALA A 20 -9.13 -22.52 -22.91
CA ALA A 20 -9.99 -23.05 -23.99
C ALA A 20 -9.83 -22.29 -25.31
N ASN A 21 -9.31 -21.05 -25.28
CA ASN A 21 -9.03 -20.24 -26.46
C ASN A 21 -7.53 -20.23 -26.85
N GLY A 22 -6.75 -21.19 -26.36
CA GLY A 22 -5.37 -21.41 -26.82
C GLY A 22 -4.32 -20.58 -26.08
N VAL A 23 -4.67 -19.92 -24.97
CA VAL A 23 -3.68 -19.24 -24.15
C VAL A 23 -2.95 -20.27 -23.28
N GLU A 24 -1.63 -20.27 -23.35
CA GLU A 24 -0.78 -21.10 -22.50
C GLU A 24 -0.52 -20.40 -21.16
N ILE A 25 -0.76 -21.09 -20.05
CA ILE A 25 -0.53 -20.58 -18.70
C ILE A 25 0.49 -21.48 -18.01
N PHE A 26 1.62 -20.91 -17.61
CA PHE A 26 2.73 -21.59 -16.94
C PHE A 26 2.66 -21.34 -15.43
N PHE A 27 2.15 -22.31 -14.67
CA PHE A 27 2.15 -22.27 -13.21
C PHE A 27 3.48 -22.73 -12.62
N GLY A 28 3.92 -22.08 -11.53
CA GLY A 28 5.17 -22.44 -10.85
C GLY A 28 6.43 -21.98 -11.58
N TYR A 29 6.30 -21.04 -12.52
CA TYR A 29 7.41 -20.39 -13.18
C TYR A 29 7.56 -18.96 -12.69
N GLU A 30 8.79 -18.55 -12.47
CA GLU A 30 9.18 -17.19 -12.09
C GLU A 30 9.98 -16.54 -13.22
N CYS A 31 9.61 -15.30 -13.58
CA CYS A 31 10.37 -14.52 -14.54
C CYS A 31 11.60 -13.93 -13.83
N SER A 32 12.79 -14.32 -14.28
CA SER A 32 14.05 -13.86 -13.72
C SER A 32 14.58 -12.61 -14.41
N ASN A 33 14.40 -12.49 -15.73
CA ASN A 33 14.88 -11.35 -16.53
C ASN A 33 14.14 -11.23 -17.87
N ILE A 34 14.36 -10.11 -18.57
CA ILE A 34 13.91 -9.88 -19.94
C ILE A 34 15.03 -10.19 -20.93
N ILE A 35 14.67 -10.56 -22.15
CA ILE A 35 15.59 -10.83 -23.25
C ILE A 35 15.65 -9.58 -24.13
N LEU A 36 16.82 -8.92 -24.20
CA LEU A 36 17.00 -7.73 -25.01
C LEU A 36 17.96 -7.97 -26.19
N ASN A 37 17.60 -7.40 -27.31
CA ASN A 37 18.46 -7.26 -28.49
C ASN A 37 18.55 -5.78 -28.85
N GLY A 38 19.63 -5.11 -28.38
CA GLY A 38 19.74 -3.68 -28.42
C GLY A 38 18.65 -2.96 -27.61
N LYS A 39 17.75 -2.25 -28.28
CA LYS A 39 16.60 -1.55 -27.65
C LYS A 39 15.27 -2.28 -27.85
N LYS A 40 15.28 -3.53 -28.26
CA LYS A 40 14.10 -4.35 -28.47
C LYS A 40 14.02 -5.47 -27.44
N CYS A 41 12.87 -5.65 -26.82
CA CYS A 41 12.56 -6.82 -26.01
C CYS A 41 12.07 -7.95 -26.92
N GLU A 42 12.67 -9.11 -26.80
CA GLU A 42 12.37 -10.31 -27.60
C GLU A 42 11.81 -11.45 -26.73
N GLY A 43 11.50 -11.19 -25.49
CA GLY A 43 10.93 -12.17 -24.57
C GLY A 43 11.46 -12.10 -23.16
N ILE A 44 11.38 -13.22 -22.44
CA ILE A 44 11.74 -13.35 -21.03
C ILE A 44 12.51 -14.63 -20.73
N TYR A 45 13.33 -14.58 -19.67
CA TYR A 45 13.89 -15.76 -19.01
C TYR A 45 12.99 -16.15 -17.85
N VAL A 46 12.63 -17.42 -17.78
CA VAL A 46 11.82 -17.97 -16.69
C VAL A 46 12.48 -19.20 -16.10
N SER A 47 12.27 -19.43 -14.81
CA SER A 47 12.71 -20.64 -14.12
C SER A 47 11.56 -21.24 -13.32
N ASN A 48 11.54 -22.56 -13.22
CA ASN A 48 10.58 -23.26 -12.35
C ASN A 48 11.19 -23.60 -10.99
N ASN A 49 10.35 -24.09 -10.08
CA ASN A 49 10.76 -24.50 -8.72
C ASN A 49 11.81 -25.62 -8.69
N ASN A 50 12.04 -26.32 -9.81
CA ASN A 50 13.05 -27.37 -9.95
C ASN A 50 14.36 -26.83 -10.56
N GLY A 51 14.48 -25.52 -10.75
CA GLY A 51 15.65 -24.87 -11.34
C GLY A 51 15.80 -25.05 -12.86
N VAL A 52 14.72 -25.49 -13.53
CA VAL A 52 14.74 -25.56 -15.00
C VAL A 52 14.51 -24.17 -15.55
N GLU A 53 15.49 -23.67 -16.28
CA GLU A 53 15.43 -22.37 -16.97
C GLU A 53 14.98 -22.56 -18.42
N MET A 54 14.22 -21.62 -18.93
CA MET A 54 13.82 -21.57 -20.34
C MET A 54 13.64 -20.12 -20.82
N GLU A 55 13.74 -19.94 -22.14
CA GLU A 55 13.43 -18.69 -22.81
C GLU A 55 12.02 -18.77 -23.40
N ILE A 56 11.25 -17.71 -23.22
CA ILE A 56 9.98 -17.53 -23.91
C ILE A 56 10.14 -16.31 -24.81
N ARG A 57 10.09 -16.54 -26.13
CA ARG A 57 10.25 -15.49 -27.15
C ARG A 57 8.89 -14.96 -27.57
N ALA A 58 8.80 -13.64 -27.76
CA ALA A 58 7.59 -12.95 -28.19
C ALA A 58 7.94 -11.62 -28.86
N ASP A 59 7.06 -11.13 -29.72
CA ASP A 59 7.18 -9.82 -30.35
C ASP A 59 6.86 -8.70 -29.36
N ASP A 60 5.84 -8.94 -28.49
CA ASP A 60 5.46 -8.05 -27.40
C ASP A 60 5.51 -8.76 -26.05
N THR A 61 6.12 -8.10 -25.07
CA THR A 61 6.25 -8.58 -23.70
C THR A 61 5.55 -7.62 -22.75
N ILE A 62 4.59 -8.13 -21.98
CA ILE A 62 3.81 -7.34 -21.01
C ILE A 62 4.19 -7.75 -19.60
N ILE A 63 4.75 -6.83 -18.82
CA ILE A 63 5.04 -7.02 -17.40
C ILE A 63 3.86 -6.53 -16.57
N ALA A 64 3.18 -7.45 -15.88
CA ALA A 64 2.01 -7.17 -15.05
C ALA A 64 2.08 -7.89 -13.69
N THR A 65 3.23 -7.81 -13.03
CA THR A 65 3.61 -8.61 -11.85
C THR A 65 2.96 -8.15 -10.53
N GLY A 66 2.14 -7.11 -10.56
CA GLY A 66 1.43 -6.60 -9.38
C GLY A 66 2.38 -6.02 -8.33
N ARG A 67 1.90 -5.89 -7.09
CA ARG A 67 2.69 -5.27 -6.00
C ARG A 67 3.90 -6.10 -5.60
N ARG A 68 3.77 -7.43 -5.60
CA ARG A 68 4.85 -8.33 -5.21
C ARG A 68 6.04 -8.26 -6.17
N GLY A 69 5.79 -8.04 -7.47
CA GLY A 69 6.84 -7.88 -8.48
C GLY A 69 7.39 -6.46 -8.61
N ALA A 70 7.05 -5.54 -7.71
CA ALA A 70 7.47 -4.14 -7.80
C ALA A 70 8.98 -3.95 -7.67
N GLU A 71 9.59 -4.60 -6.69
CA GLU A 71 11.05 -4.53 -6.47
C GLU A 71 11.82 -5.18 -7.63
N TRP A 72 11.32 -6.32 -8.12
CA TRP A 72 11.89 -6.96 -9.30
C TRP A 72 11.84 -6.05 -10.53
N LEU A 73 10.70 -5.39 -10.79
CA LEU A 73 10.57 -4.46 -11.91
C LEU A 73 11.46 -3.23 -11.75
N GLU A 74 11.63 -2.72 -10.52
CA GLU A 74 12.56 -1.62 -10.24
C GLU A 74 14.00 -2.01 -10.59
N LYS A 75 14.42 -3.22 -10.21
CA LYS A 75 15.72 -3.79 -10.54
C LYS A 75 15.88 -3.92 -12.06
N ILE A 76 14.91 -4.51 -12.77
CA ILE A 76 14.91 -4.64 -14.24
C ILE A 76 15.00 -3.28 -14.92
N CYS A 77 14.24 -2.28 -14.44
CA CYS A 77 14.32 -0.93 -14.97
C CYS A 77 15.72 -0.32 -14.83
N GLY A 78 16.40 -0.54 -13.70
CA GLY A 78 17.76 -0.06 -13.47
C GLY A 78 18.82 -0.79 -14.28
N GLU A 79 18.70 -2.11 -14.42
CA GLU A 79 19.66 -2.96 -15.16
C GLU A 79 19.61 -2.75 -16.68
N HIS A 80 18.45 -2.40 -17.20
CA HIS A 80 18.19 -2.31 -18.64
C HIS A 80 17.84 -0.89 -19.14
N ASP A 81 18.13 0.13 -18.32
CA ASP A 81 17.86 1.54 -18.66
C ASP A 81 16.41 1.81 -19.11
N ILE A 82 15.44 1.08 -18.54
CA ILE A 82 14.04 1.34 -18.79
C ILE A 82 13.65 2.64 -18.06
N ALA A 83 13.18 3.61 -18.85
CA ALA A 83 12.86 4.94 -18.33
C ALA A 83 11.74 4.90 -17.29
N HIS A 84 12.02 5.37 -16.08
CA HIS A 84 11.07 5.40 -14.98
C HIS A 84 11.28 6.62 -14.07
N LEU A 85 10.27 6.92 -13.29
CA LEU A 85 10.35 7.89 -12.19
C LEU A 85 10.43 7.11 -10.87
N PRO A 86 11.20 7.61 -9.89
CA PRO A 86 11.22 7.00 -8.56
C PRO A 86 9.80 6.82 -8.02
N GLY A 87 9.56 5.69 -7.40
CA GLY A 87 8.29 5.42 -6.73
C GLY A 87 8.02 6.40 -5.60
N THR A 88 6.80 6.43 -5.14
CA THR A 88 6.39 7.13 -3.93
C THR A 88 6.12 6.11 -2.84
N VAL A 89 6.31 6.50 -1.59
CA VAL A 89 5.84 5.71 -0.45
C VAL A 89 4.90 6.54 0.38
N ASP A 90 3.88 5.91 0.90
CA ASP A 90 3.06 6.50 1.94
C ASP A 90 3.50 5.91 3.29
N ILE A 91 3.86 6.80 4.19
CA ILE A 91 4.20 6.48 5.57
C ILE A 91 3.14 7.12 6.45
N GLY A 92 2.52 6.32 7.29
CA GLY A 92 1.39 6.81 8.06
C GLY A 92 1.11 6.03 9.33
N VAL A 93 -0.06 6.28 9.84
CA VAL A 93 -0.61 5.66 11.04
C VAL A 93 -2.03 5.17 10.76
N ARG A 94 -2.48 4.16 11.49
CA ARG A 94 -3.89 3.86 11.59
C ARG A 94 -4.46 4.57 12.78
N VAL A 95 -5.52 5.30 12.56
CA VAL A 95 -6.25 6.03 13.59
C VAL A 95 -7.48 5.24 13.98
N GLU A 96 -7.74 5.13 15.28
CA GLU A 96 -8.94 4.53 15.84
C GLU A 96 -9.66 5.56 16.70
N VAL A 97 -10.94 5.71 16.46
CA VAL A 97 -11.86 6.60 17.20
C VAL A 97 -13.14 5.85 17.53
N ARG A 98 -13.92 6.33 18.47
CA ARG A 98 -15.25 5.77 18.74
C ARG A 98 -16.16 5.98 17.52
N ASN A 99 -17.10 5.06 17.31
CA ASN A 99 -18.01 5.12 16.16
C ASN A 99 -18.75 6.45 16.05
N GLU A 100 -19.19 7.00 17.18
CA GLU A 100 -19.97 8.24 17.26
C GLU A 100 -19.23 9.46 16.71
N VAL A 101 -17.90 9.46 16.74
CA VAL A 101 -17.07 10.59 16.24
C VAL A 101 -17.23 10.78 14.74
N ILE A 102 -17.36 9.70 13.98
CA ILE A 102 -17.39 9.74 12.52
C ILE A 102 -18.71 9.16 11.94
N GLU A 103 -19.70 8.91 12.80
CA GLU A 103 -20.99 8.30 12.45
C GLU A 103 -21.68 9.04 11.30
N LYS A 104 -21.75 10.37 11.35
CA LYS A 104 -22.39 11.18 10.28
C LYS A 104 -21.76 10.98 8.89
N VAL A 105 -20.49 10.63 8.84
CA VAL A 105 -19.80 10.31 7.59
C VAL A 105 -20.08 8.86 7.20
N ASN A 106 -20.04 7.95 8.16
CA ASN A 106 -20.27 6.52 7.95
C ASN A 106 -21.69 6.22 7.47
N ASP A 107 -22.68 6.98 7.93
CA ASP A 107 -24.10 6.82 7.55
C ASP A 107 -24.33 7.13 6.06
N VAL A 108 -23.50 7.99 5.48
CA VAL A 108 -23.64 8.42 4.08
C VAL A 108 -22.66 7.70 3.16
N LEU A 109 -21.46 7.40 3.65
CA LEU A 109 -20.35 6.85 2.86
C LEU A 109 -19.74 5.65 3.58
N TYR A 110 -19.72 4.51 2.92
CA TYR A 110 -19.02 3.32 3.44
C TYR A 110 -17.52 3.59 3.62
N GLU A 111 -16.89 4.27 2.69
CA GLU A 111 -15.50 4.71 2.76
C GLU A 111 -15.39 6.16 2.29
N SER A 112 -14.92 7.02 3.15
CA SER A 112 -14.65 8.42 2.83
C SER A 112 -13.18 8.64 2.49
N LYS A 113 -12.91 9.47 1.50
CA LYS A 113 -11.54 9.84 1.13
C LYS A 113 -11.34 11.34 1.32
N LEU A 114 -10.76 11.70 2.46
CA LEU A 114 -10.30 13.05 2.74
C LEU A 114 -8.86 13.22 2.26
N ILE A 115 -8.57 14.32 1.59
CA ILE A 115 -7.24 14.65 1.08
C ILE A 115 -6.90 16.07 1.53
N GLY A 116 -5.70 16.25 2.08
CA GLY A 116 -5.19 17.54 2.51
C GLY A 116 -3.71 17.72 2.24
N TYR A 117 -3.27 18.97 2.37
CA TYR A 117 -1.87 19.40 2.20
C TYR A 117 -1.46 20.27 3.40
N PRO A 118 -1.27 19.65 4.59
CA PRO A 118 -1.04 20.39 5.83
C PRO A 118 0.24 21.22 5.79
N ARG A 119 0.18 22.42 6.37
CA ARG A 119 1.39 23.22 6.58
C ARG A 119 2.22 22.60 7.71
N PRO A 120 3.56 22.87 7.81
CA PRO A 120 4.36 23.69 6.89
C PRO A 120 4.78 22.96 5.62
N PHE A 121 4.82 21.61 5.61
CA PHE A 121 5.48 20.81 4.57
C PHE A 121 4.64 20.57 3.32
N LYS A 122 3.30 20.64 3.45
CA LYS A 122 2.36 20.45 2.34
C LYS A 122 2.53 19.13 1.58
N ASN A 123 3.01 18.07 2.24
CA ASN A 123 2.91 16.74 1.67
C ASN A 123 1.44 16.37 1.54
N LYS A 124 1.10 15.59 0.52
CA LYS A 124 -0.24 15.04 0.38
C LYS A 124 -0.50 14.08 1.54
N VAL A 125 -1.54 14.34 2.32
CA VAL A 125 -2.07 13.42 3.33
C VAL A 125 -3.47 13.02 2.95
N ARG A 126 -3.81 11.76 3.17
CA ARG A 126 -5.13 11.24 2.83
C ARG A 126 -5.59 10.17 3.80
N THR A 127 -6.91 10.05 3.96
CA THR A 127 -7.51 8.87 4.56
C THR A 127 -7.48 7.69 3.61
N PHE A 128 -7.47 6.48 4.15
CA PHE A 128 -7.48 5.25 3.37
C PHE A 128 -8.06 4.09 4.20
N CYS A 129 -8.75 3.15 3.56
CA CYS A 129 -9.25 1.92 4.17
C CYS A 129 -9.98 2.19 5.50
N GLN A 130 -11.11 2.89 5.41
CA GLN A 130 -12.00 3.17 6.55
C GLN A 130 -12.84 1.95 6.87
N ASN A 131 -12.90 1.59 8.15
CA ASN A 131 -13.57 0.40 8.67
C ASN A 131 -14.54 0.79 9.80
N PRO A 132 -15.79 1.17 9.49
CA PRO A 132 -16.81 1.43 10.49
C PRO A 132 -17.15 0.18 11.32
N GLY A 133 -17.08 0.29 12.65
CA GLY A 133 -17.26 -0.85 13.55
C GLY A 133 -16.23 -1.95 13.33
N GLY A 134 -15.07 -1.62 12.79
CA GLY A 134 -14.02 -2.58 12.45
C GLY A 134 -12.97 -2.75 13.54
N PHE A 135 -11.96 -3.54 13.22
CA PHE A 135 -10.88 -3.90 14.15
C PHE A 135 -9.54 -3.51 13.51
N VAL A 136 -8.64 -2.98 14.31
CA VAL A 136 -7.24 -2.80 13.91
C VAL A 136 -6.57 -4.17 13.92
N SER A 137 -5.71 -4.43 12.95
CA SER A 137 -5.00 -5.70 12.78
C SER A 137 -3.54 -5.48 12.46
N GLN A 138 -2.72 -6.47 12.76
CA GLN A 138 -1.33 -6.56 12.32
C GLN A 138 -1.25 -7.47 11.09
N GLU A 139 -0.51 -7.02 10.07
CA GLU A 139 -0.08 -7.84 8.94
C GLU A 139 1.44 -7.93 8.95
N ASN A 140 1.97 -9.05 8.48
CA ASN A 140 3.40 -9.21 8.31
C ASN A 140 3.73 -9.20 6.82
N TYR A 141 4.58 -8.26 6.41
CA TYR A 141 5.19 -8.21 5.09
C TYR A 141 6.42 -9.13 5.04
N ASP A 142 7.02 -9.25 3.87
CA ASP A 142 8.27 -9.98 3.70
C ASP A 142 9.32 -9.50 4.73
N ASN A 143 10.22 -10.38 5.15
CA ASN A 143 11.21 -10.15 6.21
C ASN A 143 10.63 -9.88 7.62
N ASN A 144 9.43 -10.37 7.91
CA ASN A 144 8.74 -10.20 9.20
C ASN A 144 8.49 -8.74 9.59
N LEU A 145 8.37 -7.85 8.62
CA LEU A 145 8.01 -6.47 8.87
C LEU A 145 6.53 -6.38 9.26
N ALA A 146 6.26 -6.12 10.54
CA ALA A 146 4.91 -5.92 11.05
C ALA A 146 4.40 -4.54 10.65
N VAL A 147 3.24 -4.50 9.99
CA VAL A 147 2.53 -3.27 9.61
C VAL A 147 1.10 -3.32 10.10
N VAL A 148 0.54 -2.16 10.41
CA VAL A 148 -0.85 -2.09 10.84
C VAL A 148 -1.78 -2.05 9.62
N ASN A 149 -2.93 -2.70 9.77
CA ASN A 149 -4.05 -2.65 8.83
C ASN A 149 -5.38 -2.63 9.60
N GLY A 150 -6.51 -2.69 8.91
CA GLY A 150 -7.83 -2.78 9.52
C GLY A 150 -8.74 -3.75 8.78
N HIS A 151 -9.62 -4.37 9.54
CA HIS A 151 -10.62 -5.31 9.04
C HIS A 151 -12.03 -4.91 9.43
N SER A 152 -12.98 -5.11 8.52
CA SER A 152 -14.41 -5.06 8.81
C SER A 152 -15.02 -6.43 8.62
N TYR A 153 -15.71 -6.91 9.64
CA TYR A 153 -16.52 -8.12 9.55
C TYR A 153 -17.98 -7.77 9.28
N LYS A 154 -18.71 -8.65 8.64
CA LYS A 154 -20.11 -8.42 8.33
C LYS A 154 -20.99 -8.39 9.59
N GLU A 155 -20.79 -9.37 10.46
CA GLU A 155 -21.62 -9.60 11.64
C GLU A 155 -20.98 -9.13 12.96
N LEU A 156 -19.65 -9.20 13.04
CA LEU A 156 -18.90 -8.76 14.23
C LEU A 156 -18.54 -7.28 14.11
N LYS A 157 -19.00 -6.48 15.05
CA LYS A 157 -18.71 -5.05 15.11
C LYS A 157 -18.06 -4.68 16.43
N SER A 158 -17.14 -3.71 16.37
CA SER A 158 -16.60 -3.03 17.53
C SER A 158 -17.33 -1.70 17.77
N ASP A 159 -17.05 -1.08 18.91
CA ASP A 159 -17.53 0.28 19.23
C ASP A 159 -16.70 1.37 18.55
N ASN A 160 -15.73 0.98 17.73
CA ASN A 160 -14.75 1.88 17.14
C ASN A 160 -14.80 1.85 15.61
N THR A 161 -14.44 2.97 15.02
CA THR A 161 -14.09 3.07 13.59
C THR A 161 -12.58 3.26 13.48
N ASN A 162 -11.94 2.55 12.57
CA ASN A 162 -10.53 2.78 12.28
C ASN A 162 -10.30 3.12 10.80
N LEU A 163 -9.28 3.93 10.53
CA LEU A 163 -8.87 4.32 9.19
C LEU A 163 -7.38 4.67 9.15
N ALA A 164 -6.74 4.43 8.02
CA ALA A 164 -5.37 4.86 7.81
C ALA A 164 -5.29 6.34 7.47
N ILE A 165 -4.30 7.04 8.00
CA ILE A 165 -3.88 8.37 7.57
C ILE A 165 -2.46 8.25 7.02
N LEU A 166 -2.35 8.46 5.72
CA LEU A 166 -1.14 8.22 4.93
C LEU A 166 -0.56 9.53 4.42
N CYS A 167 0.72 9.78 4.73
CA CYS A 167 1.49 10.91 4.22
C CYS A 167 2.40 10.46 3.08
N SER A 168 2.21 11.04 1.90
CA SER A 168 2.98 10.67 0.70
C SER A 168 4.36 11.32 0.73
N HIS A 169 5.39 10.51 0.49
CA HIS A 169 6.78 10.91 0.41
C HIS A 169 7.31 10.70 -1.01
N ASN A 170 7.77 11.80 -1.60
CA ASN A 170 8.47 11.81 -2.86
C ASN A 170 9.93 12.13 -2.60
N PHE A 171 10.82 11.43 -3.27
CA PHE A 171 12.24 11.65 -3.16
C PHE A 171 12.81 12.16 -4.48
N SER A 172 13.93 12.86 -4.41
CA SER A 172 14.65 13.40 -5.55
C SER A 172 16.11 13.01 -5.47
N TYR A 173 16.78 13.08 -6.61
CA TYR A 173 18.23 12.87 -6.68
C TYR A 173 18.95 13.57 -5.50
N PRO A 174 19.95 12.94 -4.88
CA PRO A 174 20.58 11.65 -5.24
C PRO A 174 19.88 10.39 -4.72
N PHE A 175 18.85 10.50 -3.88
CA PHE A 175 18.16 9.36 -3.29
C PHE A 175 17.03 8.84 -4.20
N ASN A 176 17.05 7.53 -4.49
CA ASN A 176 16.14 6.87 -5.41
C ASN A 176 15.55 5.54 -4.88
N GLN A 177 15.65 5.27 -3.58
CA GLN A 177 15.18 4.03 -2.95
C GLN A 177 14.05 4.27 -1.93
N PRO A 178 12.89 4.80 -2.36
CA PRO A 178 11.80 5.16 -1.45
C PRO A 178 11.25 3.97 -0.66
N ILE A 179 11.17 2.78 -1.27
CA ILE A 179 10.71 1.55 -0.61
C ILE A 179 11.65 1.18 0.54
N ALA A 180 12.96 1.14 0.28
CA ALA A 180 13.95 0.84 1.32
C ALA A 180 13.88 1.84 2.49
N TYR A 181 13.65 3.13 2.20
CA TYR A 181 13.45 4.14 3.24
C TYR A 181 12.25 3.81 4.14
N ALA A 182 11.10 3.51 3.53
CA ALA A 182 9.88 3.21 4.30
C ALA A 182 10.00 1.88 5.06
N GLN A 183 10.68 0.87 4.49
CA GLN A 183 11.02 -0.37 5.20
C GLN A 183 11.86 -0.09 6.45
N LYS A 184 12.88 0.77 6.35
CA LYS A 184 13.70 1.15 7.52
C LYS A 184 12.91 1.88 8.59
N VAL A 185 11.95 2.74 8.22
CA VAL A 185 11.02 3.35 9.18
C VAL A 185 10.18 2.28 9.89
N GLY A 186 9.68 1.31 9.15
CA GLY A 186 8.92 0.19 9.70
C GLY A 186 9.77 -0.70 10.62
N GLU A 187 10.97 -1.07 10.22
CA GLU A 187 11.93 -1.85 11.03
C GLU A 187 12.25 -1.12 12.36
N LEU A 188 12.49 0.19 12.31
CA LEU A 188 12.75 0.99 13.49
C LEU A 188 11.54 1.02 14.45
N THR A 189 10.33 1.16 13.89
CA THR A 189 9.09 1.10 14.67
C THR A 189 8.91 -0.27 15.31
N ASN A 190 9.13 -1.35 14.55
CA ASN A 190 9.03 -2.72 15.06
C ASN A 190 10.09 -3.02 16.13
N MET A 191 11.29 -2.44 16.03
CA MET A 191 12.31 -2.56 17.07
C MET A 191 11.80 -2.00 18.40
N LEU A 192 11.16 -0.81 18.38
CA LEU A 192 10.59 -0.20 19.59
C LEU A 192 9.38 -0.99 20.14
N GLY A 193 8.61 -1.61 19.26
CA GLY A 193 7.47 -2.47 19.62
C GLY A 193 7.85 -3.93 19.86
N THR A 194 9.15 -4.30 19.83
CA THR A 194 9.62 -5.69 19.95
C THR A 194 8.92 -6.68 19.01
N GLY A 195 8.68 -6.22 17.76
CA GLY A 195 7.98 -6.99 16.72
C GLY A 195 6.48 -6.80 16.69
N HIS A 196 5.90 -6.00 17.58
CA HIS A 196 4.48 -5.66 17.62
C HIS A 196 4.22 -4.24 17.11
N ILE A 197 2.96 -3.96 16.81
CA ILE A 197 2.49 -2.63 16.45
C ILE A 197 2.53 -1.71 17.69
N LEU A 198 3.10 -0.52 17.51
CA LEU A 198 3.04 0.52 18.55
C LEU A 198 1.69 1.20 18.53
N VAL A 199 1.16 1.53 19.73
CA VAL A 199 -0.01 2.37 19.90
C VAL A 199 0.30 3.54 20.84
N GLN A 200 -0.20 4.74 20.46
CA GLN A 200 -0.03 5.97 21.24
C GLN A 200 -1.30 6.80 21.18
N ARG A 201 -1.69 7.43 22.30
CA ARG A 201 -2.81 8.38 22.32
C ARG A 201 -2.39 9.69 21.64
N PHE A 202 -3.30 10.29 20.89
CA PHE A 202 -3.04 11.53 20.17
C PHE A 202 -2.65 12.68 21.12
N GLY A 203 -3.30 12.78 22.27
CA GLY A 203 -2.95 13.78 23.27
C GLY A 203 -1.54 13.62 23.84
N ASP A 204 -1.08 12.39 24.05
CA ASP A 204 0.29 12.13 24.52
C ASP A 204 1.34 12.54 23.47
N ILE A 205 1.00 12.36 22.15
CA ILE A 205 1.83 12.89 21.06
C ILE A 205 1.95 14.40 21.13
N LEU A 206 0.83 15.10 21.34
CA LEU A 206 0.82 16.57 21.44
C LEU A 206 1.60 17.07 22.66
N ASP A 207 1.57 16.32 23.77
CA ASP A 207 2.32 16.60 24.99
C ASP A 207 3.81 16.20 24.89
N GLY A 208 4.23 15.56 23.80
CA GLY A 208 5.62 15.10 23.60
C GLY A 208 6.03 13.98 24.54
N LYS A 209 5.11 13.09 24.92
CA LYS A 209 5.36 11.98 25.84
C LYS A 209 4.84 10.66 25.29
N ARG A 210 5.44 9.55 25.73
CA ARG A 210 4.93 8.21 25.39
C ARG A 210 3.59 7.92 26.09
N THR A 211 2.82 7.01 25.51
CA THR A 211 1.68 6.39 26.19
C THR A 211 2.15 5.17 26.99
N TRP A 212 1.59 4.94 28.17
CA TRP A 212 1.84 3.79 29.03
C TRP A 212 0.63 2.85 29.04
N GLU A 213 0.84 1.57 29.31
CA GLU A 213 -0.24 0.56 29.40
C GLU A 213 -1.34 0.96 30.39
N LYS A 214 -0.95 1.56 31.53
CA LYS A 214 -1.90 2.06 32.52
C LYS A 214 -2.85 3.10 31.95
N GLU A 215 -2.34 3.99 31.09
CA GLU A 215 -3.12 5.08 30.46
C GLU A 215 -4.09 4.51 29.42
N LEU A 216 -3.66 3.52 28.62
CA LEU A 216 -4.55 2.82 27.70
C LEU A 216 -5.65 2.06 28.44
N SER A 217 -5.32 1.40 29.54
CA SER A 217 -6.31 0.66 30.34
C SER A 217 -7.36 1.55 30.98
N GLN A 218 -7.05 2.82 31.25
CA GLN A 218 -7.94 3.82 31.82
C GLN A 218 -8.67 4.66 30.75
N SER A 219 -8.26 4.59 29.47
CA SER A 219 -8.88 5.33 28.37
C SER A 219 -10.31 4.90 28.14
N ASN A 220 -11.17 5.84 27.71
CA ASN A 220 -12.53 5.56 27.26
C ASN A 220 -12.55 4.87 25.88
N LEU A 221 -11.51 5.06 25.08
CA LEU A 221 -11.32 4.36 23.83
C LEU A 221 -10.42 3.15 24.05
N LYS A 222 -10.96 1.95 23.92
CA LYS A 222 -10.23 0.70 24.09
C LYS A 222 -9.63 0.25 22.77
N PRO A 223 -8.32 -0.09 22.74
CA PRO A 223 -7.68 -0.65 21.55
C PRO A 223 -8.40 -1.90 21.05
N THR A 224 -8.68 -1.98 19.73
CA THR A 224 -9.23 -3.21 19.14
C THR A 224 -8.13 -4.18 18.67
N LEU A 225 -6.85 -3.80 18.70
CA LEU A 225 -5.70 -4.68 18.53
C LEU A 225 -5.10 -5.01 19.92
N PRO A 226 -5.40 -6.20 20.48
CA PRO A 226 -5.00 -6.55 21.85
C PRO A 226 -3.49 -6.60 22.08
N ASP A 227 -2.72 -6.99 21.01
CA ASP A 227 -1.27 -7.17 21.09
C ASP A 227 -0.48 -5.90 20.75
N ALA A 228 -1.17 -4.74 20.58
CA ALA A 228 -0.50 -3.48 20.36
C ALA A 228 0.22 -3.02 21.64
N VAL A 229 1.45 -2.55 21.48
CA VAL A 229 2.32 -2.13 22.59
C VAL A 229 2.23 -0.62 22.76
N ALA A 230 1.90 -0.18 23.98
CA ALA A 230 1.89 1.23 24.34
C ALA A 230 3.31 1.82 24.24
N GLY A 231 3.46 2.91 23.50
CA GLY A 231 4.79 3.45 23.26
C GLY A 231 4.80 4.89 22.76
N ASP A 232 5.91 5.24 22.13
CA ASP A 232 6.14 6.52 21.47
C ASP A 232 6.41 6.28 19.98
N ILE A 233 5.41 6.49 19.13
CA ILE A 233 5.55 6.34 17.69
C ILE A 233 6.40 7.46 17.08
N THR A 234 6.52 8.61 17.76
CA THR A 234 7.28 9.75 17.25
C THR A 234 8.80 9.50 17.28
N ALA A 235 9.25 8.55 18.11
CA ALA A 235 10.65 8.15 18.19
C ALA A 235 11.15 7.41 16.92
N ALA A 236 10.23 6.84 16.13
CA ALA A 236 10.56 6.09 14.91
C ALA A 236 10.07 6.77 13.64
N MET A 237 8.95 7.48 13.72
CA MET A 237 8.33 8.09 12.55
C MET A 237 9.07 9.36 12.11
N PRO A 238 9.26 9.57 10.79
CA PRO A 238 9.90 10.79 10.30
C PRO A 238 9.16 12.05 10.76
N TYR A 239 9.89 13.03 11.25
CA TYR A 239 9.34 14.31 11.73
C TYR A 239 8.38 14.96 10.73
N ARG A 240 8.74 14.96 9.44
CA ARG A 240 7.90 15.50 8.36
C ARG A 240 6.58 14.76 8.24
N ALA A 241 6.58 13.41 8.34
CA ALA A 241 5.38 12.60 8.29
C ALA A 241 4.47 12.93 9.48
N MET A 242 5.01 12.87 10.71
CA MET A 242 4.24 13.14 11.92
C MET A 242 3.66 14.54 11.96
N THR A 243 4.41 15.56 11.59
CA THR A 243 3.91 16.96 11.53
C THR A 243 2.72 17.08 10.56
N ASN A 244 2.81 16.48 9.37
CA ASN A 244 1.71 16.49 8.42
C ASN A 244 0.50 15.70 8.93
N ILE A 245 0.72 14.55 9.58
CA ILE A 245 -0.35 13.69 10.12
C ILE A 245 -1.08 14.39 11.27
N ILE A 246 -0.34 14.96 12.23
CA ILE A 246 -0.91 15.71 13.36
C ILE A 246 -1.79 16.85 12.87
N ASN A 247 -1.27 17.68 11.96
CA ASN A 247 -2.02 18.82 11.43
C ASN A 247 -3.22 18.38 10.57
N PHE A 248 -3.13 17.23 9.91
CA PHE A 248 -4.27 16.64 9.17
C PHE A 248 -5.35 16.13 10.12
N ILE A 249 -4.99 15.44 11.21
CA ILE A 249 -5.94 14.97 12.24
C ILE A 249 -6.70 16.17 12.83
N GLN A 250 -5.98 17.25 13.16
CA GLN A 250 -6.59 18.49 13.66
C GLN A 250 -7.53 19.15 12.63
N ALA A 251 -7.21 19.06 11.34
CA ALA A 251 -8.09 19.56 10.28
C ALA A 251 -9.34 18.66 10.09
N VAL A 252 -9.20 17.34 10.22
CA VAL A 252 -10.32 16.39 10.16
C VAL A 252 -11.30 16.62 11.30
N ASP A 253 -10.83 17.07 12.46
CA ASP A 253 -11.68 17.41 13.62
C ASP A 253 -12.75 18.45 13.32
N HIS A 254 -12.50 19.35 12.35
CA HIS A 254 -13.52 20.28 11.87
C HIS A 254 -14.65 19.61 11.08
N VAL A 255 -14.40 18.46 10.49
CA VAL A 255 -15.40 17.68 9.73
C VAL A 255 -16.09 16.66 10.63
N ALA A 256 -15.31 16.04 11.54
CA ALA A 256 -15.73 15.04 12.49
C ALA A 256 -15.28 15.46 13.90
N PRO A 257 -16.05 16.30 14.62
CA PRO A 257 -15.67 16.78 15.94
C PRO A 257 -15.42 15.64 16.93
N GLY A 258 -14.28 15.68 17.61
CA GLY A 258 -13.79 14.60 18.47
C GLY A 258 -12.74 13.69 17.81
N PHE A 259 -12.48 13.86 16.51
CA PHE A 259 -11.46 13.09 15.81
C PHE A 259 -10.04 13.37 16.31
N ALA A 260 -9.75 14.61 16.72
CA ALA A 260 -8.51 15.03 17.37
C ALA A 260 -8.58 14.99 18.90
N SER A 261 -9.44 14.11 19.45
CA SER A 261 -9.53 13.93 20.91
C SER A 261 -8.20 13.46 21.51
N TYR A 262 -7.95 13.83 22.76
CA TYR A 262 -6.80 13.33 23.52
C TYR A 262 -6.72 11.81 23.52
N GLU A 263 -7.86 11.14 23.58
CA GLU A 263 -8.01 9.68 23.67
C GLU A 263 -7.90 8.95 22.31
N THR A 264 -7.91 9.67 21.18
CA THR A 264 -7.77 9.07 19.85
C THR A 264 -6.49 8.25 19.79
N LEU A 265 -6.58 7.01 19.30
CA LEU A 265 -5.45 6.10 19.21
C LEU A 265 -4.81 6.13 17.83
N LEU A 266 -3.49 6.19 17.81
CA LEU A 266 -2.67 6.09 16.63
C LEU A 266 -1.82 4.82 16.72
N TYR A 267 -1.85 4.00 15.67
CA TYR A 267 -1.07 2.78 15.55
C TYR A 267 -0.05 2.93 14.42
N SER A 268 1.16 2.44 14.62
CA SER A 268 2.28 2.58 13.68
C SER A 268 3.10 1.28 13.58
N PRO A 269 3.65 0.97 12.40
CA PRO A 269 3.62 1.75 11.16
C PRO A 269 2.48 1.33 10.21
N GLU A 270 1.82 2.27 9.54
CA GLU A 270 1.01 2.00 8.35
C GLU A 270 1.86 2.37 7.13
N LEU A 271 2.22 1.40 6.31
CA LEU A 271 3.10 1.59 5.16
C LEU A 271 2.40 1.15 3.88
N LYS A 272 2.53 1.97 2.83
CA LYS A 272 2.12 1.57 1.48
C LYS A 272 3.24 1.86 0.51
N PHE A 273 3.75 0.82 -0.08
CA PHE A 273 4.79 0.87 -1.09
C PHE A 273 4.16 1.03 -2.47
N TYR A 274 4.71 1.94 -3.26
CA TYR A 274 4.30 2.11 -4.65
C TYR A 274 5.52 1.95 -5.53
N SER A 275 5.34 1.10 -6.52
CA SER A 275 6.37 0.83 -7.50
C SER A 275 6.89 2.10 -8.16
N ASN A 276 8.06 2.02 -8.72
CA ASN A 276 8.54 2.98 -9.68
C ASN A 276 7.49 3.19 -10.76
N ARG A 277 7.34 4.44 -11.18
CA ARG A 277 6.44 4.75 -12.28
C ARG A 277 7.19 4.63 -13.60
N VAL A 278 6.97 3.53 -14.31
CA VAL A 278 7.55 3.32 -15.64
C VAL A 278 7.03 4.40 -16.59
N LYS A 279 7.92 5.04 -17.33
CA LYS A 279 7.53 6.01 -18.34
C LYS A 279 7.04 5.26 -19.58
N MET A 280 5.81 5.57 -19.99
CA MET A 280 5.17 5.02 -21.17
C MET A 280 4.46 6.13 -21.93
N ASP A 281 4.31 5.94 -23.20
CA ASP A 281 3.46 6.79 -24.04
C ASP A 281 1.97 6.47 -23.87
N GLU A 282 1.11 7.09 -24.66
CA GLU A 282 -0.34 6.89 -24.65
C GLU A 282 -0.79 5.50 -25.13
N HIS A 283 0.10 4.77 -25.82
CA HIS A 283 -0.08 3.41 -26.32
C HIS A 283 0.61 2.37 -25.43
N PHE A 284 1.00 2.73 -24.21
CA PHE A 284 1.71 1.89 -23.22
C PHE A 284 3.11 1.41 -23.66
N ASN A 285 3.74 2.04 -24.66
CA ASN A 285 5.09 1.72 -25.06
C ASN A 285 6.10 2.32 -24.07
N THR A 286 7.06 1.52 -23.63
CA THR A 286 8.24 2.00 -22.92
C THR A 286 9.28 2.55 -23.91
N ASN A 287 10.44 2.98 -23.40
CA ASN A 287 11.59 3.31 -24.27
C ASN A 287 12.32 2.07 -24.83
N VAL A 288 11.86 0.88 -24.49
CA VAL A 288 12.31 -0.41 -25.03
C VAL A 288 11.19 -0.94 -25.93
N GLU A 289 11.48 -1.12 -27.23
CA GLU A 289 10.53 -1.61 -28.22
C GLU A 289 10.01 -3.01 -27.84
N GLY A 290 8.71 -3.26 -27.98
CA GLY A 290 8.07 -4.54 -27.62
C GLY A 290 8.01 -4.81 -26.11
N LEU A 291 8.27 -3.82 -25.25
CA LEU A 291 8.14 -3.94 -23.80
C LEU A 291 7.11 -2.99 -23.24
N HIS A 292 6.13 -3.54 -22.53
CA HIS A 292 5.03 -2.84 -21.90
C HIS A 292 4.95 -3.20 -20.41
N CYS A 293 4.52 -2.26 -19.55
CA CYS A 293 4.42 -2.48 -18.12
C CYS A 293 3.04 -2.06 -17.62
N LEU A 294 2.26 -2.98 -17.08
CA LEU A 294 0.88 -2.75 -16.68
C LEU A 294 0.64 -2.99 -15.18
N GLY A 295 -0.49 -2.53 -14.72
CA GLY A 295 -0.97 -2.79 -13.37
C GLY A 295 -0.17 -2.08 -12.29
N ASP A 296 -0.30 -2.58 -11.05
CA ASP A 296 0.27 -1.92 -9.86
C ASP A 296 1.80 -1.92 -9.85
N SER A 297 2.47 -2.90 -10.47
CA SER A 297 3.94 -2.92 -10.59
C SER A 297 4.49 -1.77 -11.44
N SER A 298 3.76 -1.34 -12.45
CA SER A 298 4.17 -0.23 -13.32
C SER A 298 4.07 1.15 -12.63
N GLY A 299 3.43 1.23 -11.45
CA GLY A 299 3.21 2.46 -10.71
C GLY A 299 2.06 3.35 -11.23
N TRP A 300 1.33 2.91 -12.25
CA TRP A 300 0.23 3.67 -12.85
C TRP A 300 -1.12 3.38 -12.23
N THR A 301 -1.35 2.16 -11.75
CA THR A 301 -2.61 1.76 -11.13
C THR A 301 -2.45 1.46 -9.64
N ARG A 302 -3.56 1.44 -8.92
CA ARG A 302 -3.64 1.07 -7.52
C ARG A 302 -4.94 0.32 -7.28
N GLY A 303 -4.84 -1.01 -7.32
CA GLY A 303 -5.94 -1.91 -7.08
C GLY A 303 -6.53 -2.56 -8.34
N LEU A 304 -7.29 -3.60 -8.09
CA LEU A 304 -7.74 -4.58 -9.09
C LEU A 304 -8.52 -3.96 -10.26
N MET A 305 -9.43 -3.03 -9.97
CA MET A 305 -10.28 -2.40 -10.99
C MET A 305 -9.45 -1.66 -12.02
N MET A 306 -8.57 -0.75 -11.59
CA MET A 306 -7.76 0.06 -12.51
C MET A 306 -6.72 -0.77 -13.23
N ALA A 307 -6.15 -1.80 -12.59
CA ALA A 307 -5.25 -2.74 -13.25
C ALA A 307 -5.99 -3.52 -14.36
N SER A 308 -7.22 -3.95 -14.10
CA SER A 308 -8.06 -4.63 -15.12
C SER A 308 -8.41 -3.71 -16.29
N VAL A 309 -8.77 -2.44 -16.02
CA VAL A 309 -9.03 -1.43 -17.07
C VAL A 309 -7.79 -1.25 -17.94
N MET A 310 -6.61 -1.12 -17.32
CA MET A 310 -5.34 -0.95 -18.06
C MET A 310 -5.04 -2.17 -18.95
N GLY A 311 -5.31 -3.39 -18.45
CA GLY A 311 -5.18 -4.61 -19.25
C GLY A 311 -6.12 -4.67 -20.46
N VAL A 312 -7.38 -4.23 -20.29
CA VAL A 312 -8.35 -4.17 -21.40
C VAL A 312 -7.93 -3.13 -22.44
N LEU A 313 -7.45 -1.97 -22.01
CA LEU A 313 -6.97 -0.93 -22.92
C LEU A 313 -5.76 -1.43 -23.72
N MET A 314 -4.78 -2.06 -23.03
CA MET A 314 -3.61 -2.63 -23.70
C MET A 314 -3.99 -3.73 -24.72
N GLY A 315 -4.92 -4.61 -24.35
CA GLY A 315 -5.41 -5.63 -25.30
C GLY A 315 -6.08 -5.07 -26.55
N ARG A 316 -6.58 -3.84 -26.51
CA ARG A 316 -7.14 -3.15 -27.67
C ARG A 316 -6.09 -2.43 -28.51
N GLU A 317 -4.94 -2.10 -27.95
CA GLU A 317 -3.82 -1.48 -28.66
C GLU A 317 -3.01 -2.50 -29.47
N ILE A 318 -2.86 -3.73 -28.95
CA ILE A 318 -2.08 -4.80 -29.63
C ILE A 318 -2.88 -5.43 -30.79
N TYR A 319 -4.21 -5.33 -30.76
CA TYR A 319 -5.10 -5.88 -31.79
C TYR A 319 -5.82 -4.75 -32.54
#